data_14d538cb3a6818070f89b3f546be040b
#
_entry.id   14d538cb3a6818070f89b3f546be040b
#
_cell.length_a   1.000
_cell.length_b   1.000
_cell.length_c   1.000
_cell.angle_alpha   90.00
_cell.angle_beta   90.00
_cell.angle_gamma   90.00
#
_symmetry.space_group_name_H-M   'P 1'
#
loop_
_entity.id
_entity.type
_entity.pdbx_description
1 polymer ?
#
loop_
_entity_poly.entity_id
_entity_poly.type
_entity_poly.pdbx_seq_one_letter_code
_entity_poly.pdbx_strand_id
1 'polypeptide(L)'
;MEEIGAVGKDAVNKQQGFKYRGIDAVMNAINPALIKNHVFIVPEVLEQQRQERTTNKGSVLIYSICRIKYTFFAEDGSCIEAVTVGEGMDSGDKATNKAMAIAFKYACFQVFCIPTEEMKDPDEETQDPVEPIAEFKPATVEQLHKMNDFVSAYAGVCENAKESDIWKKLKETYHFQTTSGISEQIADLIIKQVETWYKKKKEADA
;
A
#
# COMPACT_ATOMS: atom_id res chain seq x y z
N MET A 1 -26.82 -22.85 5.76
CA MET A 1 -25.93 -22.56 4.62
C MET A 1 -26.68 -22.37 3.32
N GLU A 2 -27.68 -23.20 3.01
CA GLU A 2 -28.52 -23.06 1.80
C GLU A 2 -29.23 -21.68 1.68
N GLU A 3 -29.43 -20.99 2.78
CA GLU A 3 -30.12 -19.71 2.84
C GLU A 3 -29.19 -18.51 2.56
N ILE A 4 -27.87 -18.73 2.53
CA ILE A 4 -26.90 -17.70 2.26
C ILE A 4 -26.54 -17.79 0.77
N GLY A 5 -27.02 -16.82 -0.01
CA GLY A 5 -26.71 -16.73 -1.43
C GLY A 5 -25.25 -16.35 -1.70
N ALA A 6 -24.85 -16.43 -2.96
CA ALA A 6 -23.54 -15.95 -3.38
C ALA A 6 -23.37 -14.45 -3.14
N VAL A 7 -22.20 -14.05 -2.62
CA VAL A 7 -21.88 -12.63 -2.40
C VAL A 7 -21.02 -12.13 -3.55
N GLY A 8 -21.56 -11.19 -4.32
CA GLY A 8 -20.91 -10.57 -5.49
C GLY A 8 -19.88 -9.48 -5.10
N LYS A 9 -19.13 -9.00 -6.10
CA LYS A 9 -18.21 -7.84 -5.99
C LYS A 9 -18.94 -6.54 -6.39
N ASP A 10 -19.77 -6.00 -5.51
CA ASP A 10 -20.62 -4.83 -5.81
C ASP A 10 -19.95 -3.49 -5.47
N ALA A 11 -18.95 -3.50 -4.60
CA ALA A 11 -18.22 -2.29 -4.21
C ALA A 11 -17.04 -2.02 -5.14
N VAL A 12 -16.80 -0.73 -5.45
CA VAL A 12 -15.69 -0.28 -6.30
C VAL A 12 -14.71 0.55 -5.46
N ASN A 13 -13.45 0.19 -5.49
CA ASN A 13 -12.38 1.04 -4.95
C ASN A 13 -12.14 2.20 -5.92
N LYS A 14 -12.58 3.41 -5.53
CA LYS A 14 -12.50 4.60 -6.39
C LYS A 14 -11.06 5.05 -6.69
N GLN A 15 -10.09 4.68 -5.85
CA GLN A 15 -8.69 5.08 -6.03
C GLN A 15 -7.92 4.13 -6.97
N GLN A 16 -8.25 2.84 -6.93
CA GLN A 16 -7.53 1.79 -7.66
C GLN A 16 -8.37 1.14 -8.76
N GLY A 17 -9.67 1.48 -8.87
CA GLY A 17 -10.55 1.07 -9.96
C GLY A 17 -11.02 -0.39 -9.95
N PHE A 18 -10.70 -1.18 -8.93
CA PHE A 18 -11.11 -2.58 -8.87
C PHE A 18 -12.41 -2.77 -8.05
N LYS A 19 -13.15 -3.81 -8.40
CA LYS A 19 -14.34 -4.23 -7.65
C LYS A 19 -13.93 -5.15 -6.49
N TYR A 20 -14.57 -4.98 -5.34
CA TYR A 20 -14.33 -5.82 -4.18
C TYR A 20 -15.64 -6.17 -3.45
N ARG A 21 -15.60 -7.21 -2.61
CA ARG A 21 -16.69 -7.58 -1.72
C ARG A 21 -16.54 -6.78 -0.44
N GLY A 22 -17.47 -5.83 -0.21
CA GLY A 22 -17.52 -5.06 1.03
C GLY A 22 -17.99 -5.92 2.20
N ILE A 23 -17.68 -5.50 3.43
CA ILE A 23 -18.20 -6.14 4.64
C ILE A 23 -19.73 -6.04 4.68
N ASP A 24 -20.32 -4.94 4.20
CA ASP A 24 -21.76 -4.72 4.19
C ASP A 24 -22.50 -5.78 3.34
N ALA A 25 -21.94 -6.16 2.18
CA ALA A 25 -22.52 -7.20 1.35
C ALA A 25 -22.57 -8.55 2.07
N VAL A 26 -21.51 -8.89 2.83
CA VAL A 26 -21.46 -10.11 3.63
C VAL A 26 -22.47 -10.04 4.79
N MET A 27 -22.51 -8.93 5.52
CA MET A 27 -23.45 -8.72 6.63
C MET A 27 -24.91 -8.84 6.15
N ASN A 28 -25.25 -8.21 5.04
CA ASN A 28 -26.59 -8.25 4.46
C ASN A 28 -26.99 -9.68 4.00
N ALA A 29 -26.02 -10.47 3.52
CA ALA A 29 -26.27 -11.84 3.07
C ALA A 29 -26.49 -12.79 4.25
N ILE A 30 -25.72 -12.65 5.35
CA ILE A 30 -25.77 -13.61 6.47
C ILE A 30 -26.80 -13.25 7.53
N ASN A 31 -27.10 -11.95 7.76
CA ASN A 31 -27.97 -11.49 8.83
C ASN A 31 -29.36 -12.15 8.82
N PRO A 32 -30.08 -12.29 7.69
CA PRO A 32 -31.36 -12.98 7.66
C PRO A 32 -31.26 -14.45 8.10
N ALA A 33 -30.20 -15.13 7.68
CA ALA A 33 -29.98 -16.53 8.04
C ALA A 33 -29.65 -16.68 9.54
N LEU A 34 -28.84 -15.78 10.11
CA LEU A 34 -28.54 -15.77 11.54
C LEU A 34 -29.80 -15.55 12.38
N ILE A 35 -30.63 -14.57 12.01
CA ILE A 35 -31.89 -14.28 12.70
C ILE A 35 -32.82 -15.50 12.65
N LYS A 36 -33.02 -16.07 11.47
CA LYS A 36 -33.93 -17.22 11.29
C LYS A 36 -33.51 -18.45 12.07
N ASN A 37 -32.20 -18.67 12.19
CA ASN A 37 -31.64 -19.82 12.90
C ASN A 37 -31.22 -19.51 14.34
N HIS A 38 -31.62 -18.34 14.88
CA HIS A 38 -31.34 -17.92 16.26
C HIS A 38 -29.83 -17.98 16.61
N VAL A 39 -28.97 -17.61 15.66
CA VAL A 39 -27.51 -17.57 15.85
C VAL A 39 -27.04 -16.15 16.09
N PHE A 40 -26.20 -15.95 17.09
CA PHE A 40 -25.51 -14.68 17.28
C PHE A 40 -23.98 -14.89 17.37
N ILE A 41 -23.23 -13.86 17.10
CA ILE A 41 -21.77 -13.92 16.96
C ILE A 41 -21.13 -12.94 17.95
N VAL A 42 -20.17 -13.46 18.75
CA VAL A 42 -19.39 -12.67 19.69
C VAL A 42 -17.93 -12.64 19.24
N PRO A 43 -17.38 -11.47 18.89
CA PRO A 43 -15.97 -11.31 18.59
C PRO A 43 -15.14 -11.11 19.85
N GLU A 44 -13.94 -11.69 19.90
CA GLU A 44 -12.91 -11.47 20.92
C GLU A 44 -11.56 -11.20 20.23
N VAL A 45 -10.95 -10.05 20.48
CA VAL A 45 -9.61 -9.73 19.97
C VAL A 45 -8.59 -10.44 20.85
N LEU A 46 -7.95 -11.46 20.31
CA LEU A 46 -6.93 -12.25 21.01
C LEU A 46 -5.57 -11.56 20.99
N GLU A 47 -5.24 -10.92 19.85
CA GLU A 47 -3.97 -10.25 19.65
C GLU A 47 -4.14 -9.10 18.67
N GLN A 48 -3.45 -8.01 18.93
CA GLN A 48 -3.34 -6.87 18.02
C GLN A 48 -1.90 -6.40 17.93
N GLN A 49 -1.40 -6.30 16.70
CA GLN A 49 -0.11 -5.68 16.40
C GLN A 49 -0.34 -4.40 15.61
N ARG A 50 0.32 -3.32 15.99
CA ARG A 50 0.30 -2.05 15.26
C ARG A 50 1.71 -1.72 14.79
N GLN A 51 1.84 -1.42 13.50
CA GLN A 51 3.09 -1.01 12.87
C GLN A 51 2.88 0.32 12.14
N GLU A 52 3.84 1.21 12.28
CA GLU A 52 3.85 2.48 11.55
C GLU A 52 4.95 2.43 10.49
N ARG A 53 4.63 2.82 9.27
CA ARG A 53 5.57 2.91 8.15
C ARG A 53 5.48 4.29 7.53
N THR A 54 6.63 4.93 7.34
CA THR A 54 6.71 6.22 6.64
C THR A 54 6.85 5.95 5.15
N THR A 55 5.99 6.60 4.35
CA THR A 55 6.08 6.56 2.89
C THR A 55 7.24 7.42 2.40
N ASN A 56 7.68 7.21 1.15
CA ASN A 56 8.71 8.03 0.51
C ASN A 56 8.34 9.53 0.43
N LYS A 57 7.06 9.87 0.60
CA LYS A 57 6.54 11.26 0.64
C LYS A 57 6.41 11.83 2.06
N GLY A 58 6.91 11.11 3.08
CA GLY A 58 6.87 11.54 4.48
C GLY A 58 5.53 11.33 5.19
N SER A 59 4.52 10.73 4.55
CA SER A 59 3.26 10.39 5.20
C SER A 59 3.39 9.12 6.03
N VAL A 60 2.76 9.07 7.19
CA VAL A 60 2.72 7.88 8.03
C VAL A 60 1.53 7.02 7.64
N LEU A 61 1.78 5.73 7.45
CA LEU A 61 0.77 4.68 7.27
C LEU A 61 0.77 3.77 8.49
N ILE A 62 -0.42 3.52 9.02
CA ILE A 62 -0.64 2.68 10.18
C ILE A 62 -1.17 1.33 9.67
N TYR A 63 -0.48 0.26 10.01
CA TYR A 63 -0.91 -1.11 9.78
C TYR A 63 -1.39 -1.69 11.10
N SER A 64 -2.56 -2.31 11.10
CA SER A 64 -3.09 -3.06 12.23
C SER A 64 -3.33 -4.50 11.80
N ILE A 65 -2.74 -5.45 12.53
CA ILE A 65 -2.93 -6.88 12.32
C ILE A 65 -3.65 -7.37 13.56
N CYS A 66 -4.86 -7.92 13.38
CA CYS A 66 -5.70 -8.41 14.48
C CYS A 66 -5.95 -9.91 14.31
N ARG A 67 -5.65 -10.67 15.35
CA ARG A 67 -6.07 -12.06 15.49
C ARG A 67 -7.34 -12.10 16.33
N ILE A 68 -8.45 -12.53 15.73
CA ILE A 68 -9.78 -12.42 16.33
C ILE A 68 -10.44 -13.77 16.34
N LYS A 69 -10.99 -14.11 17.52
CA LYS A 69 -11.87 -15.26 17.70
C LYS A 69 -13.32 -14.80 17.54
N TYR A 70 -14.08 -15.55 16.78
CA TYR A 70 -15.53 -15.41 16.64
C TYR A 70 -16.20 -16.64 17.19
N THR A 71 -17.07 -16.45 18.20
CA THR A 71 -17.89 -17.52 18.76
C THR A 71 -19.31 -17.38 18.25
N PHE A 72 -19.80 -18.40 17.56
CA PHE A 72 -21.13 -18.47 16.99
C PHE A 72 -22.00 -19.28 17.94
N PHE A 73 -22.95 -18.65 18.61
CA PHE A 73 -23.83 -19.27 19.59
C PHE A 73 -25.17 -19.59 18.96
N ALA A 74 -25.67 -20.81 19.19
CA ALA A 74 -27.04 -21.19 18.92
C ALA A 74 -27.95 -20.91 20.13
N GLU A 75 -29.27 -21.01 19.92
CA GLU A 75 -30.30 -20.73 20.97
C GLU A 75 -30.15 -21.59 22.21
N ASP A 76 -29.71 -22.84 22.06
CA ASP A 76 -29.50 -23.79 23.15
C ASP A 76 -28.18 -23.55 23.93
N GLY A 77 -27.42 -22.54 23.58
CA GLY A 77 -26.14 -22.22 24.17
C GLY A 77 -24.96 -23.01 23.59
N SER A 78 -25.19 -23.95 22.68
CA SER A 78 -24.10 -24.60 21.96
C SER A 78 -23.36 -23.57 21.07
N CYS A 79 -22.08 -23.78 20.85
CA CYS A 79 -21.30 -22.85 20.05
C CYS A 79 -20.20 -23.54 19.24
N ILE A 80 -19.77 -22.86 18.20
CA ILE A 80 -18.54 -23.16 17.48
C ILE A 80 -17.64 -21.93 17.49
N GLU A 81 -16.35 -22.13 17.42
CA GLU A 81 -15.37 -21.04 17.40
C GLU A 81 -14.55 -21.07 16.11
N ALA A 82 -14.25 -19.88 15.59
CA ALA A 82 -13.33 -19.69 14.49
C ALA A 82 -12.35 -18.57 14.83
N VAL A 83 -11.08 -18.75 14.50
CA VAL A 83 -10.04 -17.73 14.67
C VAL A 83 -9.54 -17.32 13.30
N THR A 84 -9.60 -16.02 13.03
CA THR A 84 -9.10 -15.44 11.78
C THR A 84 -8.16 -14.29 12.05
N VAL A 85 -7.32 -13.98 11.07
CA VAL A 85 -6.42 -12.83 11.08
C VAL A 85 -6.92 -11.83 10.05
N GLY A 86 -7.03 -10.57 10.46
CA GLY A 86 -7.31 -9.47 9.55
C GLY A 86 -6.20 -8.44 9.60
N GLU A 87 -5.89 -7.89 8.45
CA GLU A 87 -4.94 -6.80 8.30
C GLU A 87 -5.64 -5.58 7.71
N GLY A 88 -5.37 -4.41 8.28
CA GLY A 88 -5.90 -3.13 7.82
C GLY A 88 -4.83 -2.07 7.78
N MET A 89 -4.85 -1.27 6.73
CA MET A 89 -3.96 -0.12 6.56
C MET A 89 -4.78 1.16 6.47
N ASP A 90 -4.34 2.19 7.17
CA ASP A 90 -4.93 3.52 7.12
C ASP A 90 -3.88 4.60 7.39
N SER A 91 -4.10 5.81 6.91
CA SER A 91 -3.27 6.98 7.24
C SER A 91 -3.72 7.71 8.52
N GLY A 92 -4.77 7.23 9.19
CA GLY A 92 -5.38 7.82 10.37
C GLY A 92 -5.75 6.76 11.41
N ASP A 93 -6.97 6.87 11.96
CA ASP A 93 -7.46 6.10 13.10
C ASP A 93 -8.20 4.79 12.73
N LYS A 94 -8.38 4.49 11.42
CA LYS A 94 -9.28 3.42 10.98
C LYS A 94 -8.59 2.09 10.66
N ALA A 95 -7.26 1.98 10.85
CA ALA A 95 -6.52 0.76 10.52
C ALA A 95 -7.07 -0.48 11.24
N THR A 96 -7.34 -0.37 12.55
CA THR A 96 -7.90 -1.46 13.35
C THR A 96 -9.32 -1.82 12.91
N ASN A 97 -10.18 -0.84 12.64
CA ASN A 97 -11.54 -1.10 12.15
C ASN A 97 -11.53 -1.83 10.79
N LYS A 98 -10.61 -1.47 9.90
CA LYS A 98 -10.40 -2.18 8.65
C LYS A 98 -9.93 -3.62 8.87
N ALA A 99 -8.96 -3.84 9.78
CA ALA A 99 -8.49 -5.17 10.14
C ALA A 99 -9.62 -6.04 10.67
N MET A 100 -10.44 -5.53 11.60
CA MET A 100 -11.60 -6.23 12.16
C MET A 100 -12.64 -6.57 11.10
N ALA A 101 -12.96 -5.64 10.20
CA ALA A 101 -13.91 -5.88 9.10
C ALA A 101 -13.42 -6.97 8.14
N ILE A 102 -12.13 -6.98 7.82
CA ILE A 102 -11.51 -8.03 7.00
C ILE A 102 -11.56 -9.38 7.70
N ALA A 103 -11.15 -9.44 8.99
CA ALA A 103 -11.18 -10.68 9.76
C ALA A 103 -12.59 -11.27 9.82
N PHE A 104 -13.60 -10.46 10.11
CA PHE A 104 -15.00 -10.91 10.19
C PHE A 104 -15.52 -11.42 8.84
N LYS A 105 -15.25 -10.68 7.78
CA LYS A 105 -15.62 -11.10 6.43
C LYS A 105 -15.10 -12.50 6.09
N TYR A 106 -13.81 -12.74 6.33
CA TYR A 106 -13.22 -14.04 6.06
C TYR A 106 -13.67 -15.13 7.03
N ALA A 107 -13.93 -14.81 8.31
CA ALA A 107 -14.56 -15.75 9.23
C ALA A 107 -15.90 -16.24 8.67
N CYS A 108 -16.76 -15.34 8.19
CA CYS A 108 -18.05 -15.71 7.62
C CYS A 108 -17.90 -16.56 6.34
N PHE A 109 -17.02 -16.17 5.42
CA PHE A 109 -16.78 -16.96 4.20
C PHE A 109 -16.30 -18.37 4.49
N GLN A 110 -15.38 -18.53 5.44
CA GLN A 110 -14.78 -19.82 5.77
C GLN A 110 -15.72 -20.70 6.60
N VAL A 111 -16.40 -20.15 7.61
CA VAL A 111 -17.30 -20.91 8.48
C VAL A 111 -18.54 -21.37 7.75
N PHE A 112 -19.13 -20.51 6.91
CA PHE A 112 -20.38 -20.80 6.20
C PHE A 112 -20.18 -21.28 4.78
N CYS A 113 -18.95 -21.42 4.30
CA CYS A 113 -18.61 -21.77 2.91
C CYS A 113 -19.42 -20.93 1.90
N ILE A 114 -19.48 -19.60 2.13
CA ILE A 114 -20.30 -18.70 1.30
C ILE A 114 -19.74 -18.72 -0.12
N PRO A 115 -20.53 -19.09 -1.13
CA PRO A 115 -20.06 -19.12 -2.52
C PRO A 115 -19.76 -17.70 -3.01
N THR A 116 -18.76 -17.61 -3.84
CA THR A 116 -18.38 -16.36 -4.51
C THR A 116 -18.42 -16.56 -6.02
N GLU A 117 -19.02 -15.66 -6.76
CA GLU A 117 -19.18 -15.78 -8.22
C GLU A 117 -17.83 -15.81 -8.98
N GLU A 118 -16.79 -15.24 -8.39
CA GLU A 118 -15.43 -15.20 -8.95
C GLU A 118 -14.42 -15.28 -7.80
N MET A 119 -14.05 -16.44 -7.37
CA MET A 119 -12.87 -16.61 -6.52
C MET A 119 -11.71 -16.96 -7.43
N LYS A 120 -10.87 -15.97 -7.77
CA LYS A 120 -9.57 -16.26 -8.34
C LYS A 120 -8.76 -16.98 -7.29
N ASP A 121 -8.19 -18.09 -7.66
CA ASP A 121 -7.24 -18.80 -6.82
C ASP A 121 -6.05 -17.86 -6.55
N PRO A 122 -5.68 -17.63 -5.28
CA PRO A 122 -4.48 -16.84 -4.99
C PRO A 122 -3.22 -17.37 -5.69
N ASP A 123 -3.18 -18.65 -6.01
CA ASP A 123 -2.07 -19.29 -6.71
C ASP A 123 -2.07 -19.01 -8.23
N GLU A 124 -3.15 -18.49 -8.81
CA GLU A 124 -3.18 -18.05 -10.22
C GLU A 124 -2.42 -16.74 -10.48
N GLU A 125 -2.23 -15.91 -9.45
CA GLU A 125 -1.50 -14.63 -9.54
C GLU A 125 -0.30 -14.64 -8.60
N THR A 126 0.79 -15.31 -8.99
CA THR A 126 2.07 -15.12 -8.31
C THR A 126 2.59 -13.72 -8.68
N GLN A 127 2.51 -12.77 -7.76
CA GLN A 127 3.23 -11.52 -7.93
C GLN A 127 4.72 -11.83 -7.86
N ASP A 128 5.48 -11.32 -8.83
CA ASP A 128 6.93 -11.34 -8.73
C ASP A 128 7.33 -10.80 -7.35
N PRO A 129 8.30 -11.43 -6.66
CA PRO A 129 8.76 -10.94 -5.38
C PRO A 129 9.09 -9.45 -5.54
N VAL A 130 8.46 -8.60 -4.72
CA VAL A 130 8.88 -7.20 -4.65
C VAL A 130 10.36 -7.25 -4.31
N GLU A 131 11.21 -6.83 -5.25
CA GLU A 131 12.65 -6.78 -5.00
C GLU A 131 12.86 -6.11 -3.63
N PRO A 132 13.67 -6.70 -2.75
CA PRO A 132 13.93 -6.11 -1.45
C PRO A 132 14.33 -4.67 -1.69
N ILE A 133 13.70 -3.73 -0.96
CA ILE A 133 14.01 -2.30 -1.08
C ILE A 133 15.53 -2.20 -1.06
N ALA A 134 16.12 -1.85 -2.21
CA ALA A 134 17.56 -1.85 -2.38
C ALA A 134 18.14 -1.07 -1.19
N GLU A 135 19.07 -1.68 -0.45
CA GLU A 135 19.73 -1.02 0.67
C GLU A 135 20.16 0.37 0.20
N PHE A 136 19.81 1.39 0.99
CA PHE A 136 20.19 2.76 0.66
C PHE A 136 21.72 2.83 0.58
N LYS A 137 22.24 2.85 -0.64
CA LYS A 137 23.65 3.08 -0.91
C LYS A 137 23.81 4.57 -1.17
N PRO A 138 24.52 5.30 -0.32
CA PRO A 138 24.76 6.72 -0.54
C PRO A 138 25.57 6.93 -1.82
N ALA A 139 25.32 8.04 -2.50
CA ALA A 139 26.08 8.43 -3.68
C ALA A 139 27.58 8.49 -3.37
N THR A 140 28.39 7.96 -4.28
CA THR A 140 29.85 7.99 -4.15
C THR A 140 30.39 9.41 -4.29
N VAL A 141 31.57 9.66 -3.74
CA VAL A 141 32.25 10.95 -3.88
C VAL A 141 32.46 11.31 -5.36
N GLU A 142 32.77 10.31 -6.19
CA GLU A 142 32.93 10.48 -7.63
C GLU A 142 31.62 10.92 -8.32
N GLN A 143 30.50 10.31 -7.97
CA GLN A 143 29.18 10.70 -8.48
C GLN A 143 28.81 12.13 -8.04
N LEU A 144 29.09 12.50 -6.78
CA LEU A 144 28.83 13.85 -6.29
C LEU A 144 29.68 14.91 -7.01
N HIS A 145 30.94 14.62 -7.27
CA HIS A 145 31.80 15.50 -8.09
C HIS A 145 31.26 15.64 -9.50
N LYS A 146 30.93 14.53 -10.15
CA LYS A 146 30.39 14.52 -11.51
C LYS A 146 29.06 15.27 -11.64
N MET A 147 28.20 15.18 -10.63
CA MET A 147 26.96 15.98 -10.56
C MET A 147 27.26 17.47 -10.52
N ASN A 148 28.19 17.91 -9.67
CA ASN A 148 28.59 19.32 -9.58
C ASN A 148 29.19 19.82 -10.89
N ASP A 149 30.09 19.04 -11.51
CA ASP A 149 30.72 19.40 -12.78
C ASP A 149 29.70 19.60 -13.90
N PHE A 150 28.73 18.69 -14.03
CA PHE A 150 27.65 18.83 -15.03
C PHE A 150 26.71 19.99 -14.73
N VAL A 151 26.39 20.27 -13.47
CA VAL A 151 25.57 21.42 -13.08
C VAL A 151 26.28 22.72 -13.42
N SER A 152 27.57 22.83 -13.08
CA SER A 152 28.41 24.00 -13.42
C SER A 152 28.57 24.17 -14.94
N ALA A 153 28.83 23.09 -15.67
CA ALA A 153 28.92 23.12 -17.12
C ALA A 153 27.61 23.58 -17.79
N TYR A 154 26.47 23.08 -17.30
CA TYR A 154 25.16 23.48 -17.82
C TYR A 154 24.83 24.94 -17.49
N ALA A 155 25.13 25.40 -16.27
CA ALA A 155 24.97 26.79 -15.89
C ALA A 155 25.81 27.73 -16.78
N GLY A 156 27.03 27.33 -17.13
CA GLY A 156 27.94 28.09 -17.97
C GLY A 156 27.49 28.28 -19.42
N VAL A 157 26.63 27.40 -19.94
CA VAL A 157 26.05 27.53 -21.31
C VAL A 157 24.68 28.20 -21.32
N CYS A 158 24.11 28.50 -20.16
CA CYS A 158 22.80 29.16 -20.04
C CYS A 158 23.00 30.64 -19.67
N GLU A 159 22.59 31.60 -20.51
CA GLU A 159 22.81 33.05 -20.31
C GLU A 159 22.28 33.62 -19.00
N ASN A 160 21.30 32.99 -18.33
CA ASN A 160 20.66 33.50 -17.11
C ASN A 160 20.41 32.44 -16.03
N ALA A 161 20.98 31.26 -16.12
CA ALA A 161 20.77 30.19 -15.12
C ALA A 161 21.88 30.19 -14.06
N LYS A 162 21.50 30.36 -12.79
CA LYS A 162 22.42 30.17 -11.68
C LYS A 162 22.44 28.70 -11.27
N GLU A 163 23.59 28.19 -10.85
CA GLU A 163 23.71 26.83 -10.32
C GLU A 163 22.68 26.56 -9.18
N SER A 164 22.41 27.57 -8.36
CA SER A 164 21.40 27.49 -7.28
C SER A 164 20.00 27.14 -7.78
N ASP A 165 19.61 27.66 -8.94
CA ASP A 165 18.29 27.44 -9.52
C ASP A 165 18.18 26.04 -10.13
N ILE A 166 19.28 25.57 -10.73
CA ILE A 166 19.40 24.20 -11.24
C ILE A 166 19.31 23.20 -10.08
N TRP A 167 20.07 23.45 -9.00
CA TRP A 167 20.00 22.62 -7.80
C TRP A 167 18.62 22.64 -7.15
N LYS A 168 17.95 23.79 -7.10
CA LYS A 168 16.58 23.88 -6.59
C LYS A 168 15.64 22.99 -7.39
N LYS A 169 15.69 23.05 -8.72
CA LYS A 169 14.88 22.23 -9.62
C LYS A 169 15.17 20.73 -9.44
N LEU A 170 16.44 20.35 -9.31
CA LEU A 170 16.84 18.95 -9.07
C LEU A 170 16.33 18.45 -7.72
N LYS A 171 16.43 19.26 -6.65
CA LYS A 171 15.89 18.93 -5.32
C LYS A 171 14.39 18.72 -5.35
N GLU A 172 13.65 19.55 -6.07
CA GLU A 172 12.19 19.41 -6.23
C GLU A 172 11.83 18.16 -7.05
N THR A 173 12.60 17.89 -8.12
CA THR A 173 12.32 16.76 -9.03
C THR A 173 12.62 15.40 -8.39
N TYR A 174 13.75 15.29 -7.69
CA TYR A 174 14.24 14.04 -7.10
C TYR A 174 14.03 13.95 -5.59
N HIS A 175 13.33 14.93 -4.98
CA HIS A 175 12.88 14.95 -3.57
C HIS A 175 14.00 14.73 -2.55
N PHE A 176 15.16 15.40 -2.70
CA PHE A 176 16.22 15.40 -1.70
C PHE A 176 16.47 16.80 -1.12
N GLN A 177 16.99 16.88 0.09
CA GLN A 177 17.32 18.16 0.74
C GLN A 177 18.81 18.46 0.70
N THR A 178 19.63 17.44 0.95
CA THR A 178 21.10 17.55 0.97
C THR A 178 21.72 16.49 0.06
N THR A 179 22.92 16.76 -0.43
CA THR A 179 23.67 15.80 -1.26
C THR A 179 24.04 14.51 -0.52
N SER A 180 24.17 14.56 0.80
CA SER A 180 24.38 13.37 1.65
C SER A 180 23.17 12.43 1.72
N GLY A 181 21.98 12.90 1.37
CA GLY A 181 20.76 12.10 1.32
C GLY A 181 20.46 11.49 -0.05
N ILE A 182 21.37 11.59 -1.02
CA ILE A 182 21.19 11.06 -2.36
C ILE A 182 21.71 9.62 -2.43
N SER A 183 20.92 8.69 -2.97
CA SER A 183 21.41 7.34 -3.28
C SER A 183 22.20 7.30 -4.58
N GLU A 184 23.06 6.26 -4.76
CA GLU A 184 23.79 6.01 -6.01
C GLU A 184 22.87 6.07 -7.23
N GLN A 185 21.69 5.44 -7.16
CA GLN A 185 20.72 5.42 -8.25
C GLN A 185 20.18 6.81 -8.60
N ILE A 186 19.85 7.62 -7.59
CA ILE A 186 19.39 9.00 -7.81
C ILE A 186 20.51 9.86 -8.36
N ALA A 187 21.75 9.68 -7.90
CA ALA A 187 22.90 10.39 -8.42
C ALA A 187 23.11 10.13 -9.91
N ASP A 188 23.03 8.87 -10.35
CA ASP A 188 23.14 8.50 -11.77
C ASP A 188 22.02 9.11 -12.63
N LEU A 189 20.79 9.13 -12.11
CA LEU A 189 19.66 9.77 -12.80
C LEU A 189 19.88 11.27 -12.95
N ILE A 190 20.37 11.95 -11.92
CA ILE A 190 20.67 13.39 -11.96
C ILE A 190 21.79 13.68 -12.97
N ILE A 191 22.89 12.90 -12.94
CA ILE A 191 24.00 13.03 -13.89
C ILE A 191 23.48 12.94 -15.32
N LYS A 192 22.74 11.89 -15.63
CA LYS A 192 22.15 11.64 -16.96
C LYS A 192 21.21 12.76 -17.40
N GLN A 193 20.39 13.25 -16.47
CA GLN A 193 19.45 14.33 -16.74
C GLN A 193 20.16 15.64 -17.09
N VAL A 194 21.14 16.05 -16.28
CA VAL A 194 21.87 17.32 -16.50
C VAL A 194 22.77 17.22 -17.73
N GLU A 195 23.40 16.06 -17.97
CA GLU A 195 24.15 15.81 -19.21
C GLU A 195 23.26 15.97 -20.46
N THR A 196 22.03 15.45 -20.38
CA THR A 196 21.05 15.60 -21.47
C THR A 196 20.66 17.06 -21.70
N TRP A 197 20.46 17.83 -20.63
CA TRP A 197 20.17 19.25 -20.71
C TRP A 197 21.34 20.03 -21.36
N TYR A 198 22.56 19.70 -20.91
CA TYR A 198 23.78 20.33 -21.46
C TYR A 198 23.95 20.07 -22.96
N LYS A 199 23.79 18.82 -23.41
CA LYS A 199 23.88 18.44 -24.84
C LYS A 199 22.84 19.17 -25.69
N LYS A 200 21.57 19.15 -25.24
CA LYS A 200 20.47 19.83 -25.95
C LYS A 200 20.70 21.33 -26.06
N LYS A 201 21.21 21.97 -25.01
CA LYS A 201 21.50 23.42 -25.05
C LYS A 201 22.63 23.75 -26.01
N LYS A 202 23.72 22.96 -26.02
CA LYS A 202 24.85 23.13 -26.92
C LYS A 202 24.46 22.94 -28.39
N GLU A 203 23.57 21.99 -28.69
CA GLU A 203 23.01 21.76 -30.02
C GLU A 203 22.09 22.89 -30.48
N ALA A 204 21.40 23.55 -29.57
CA ALA A 204 20.53 24.68 -29.87
C ALA A 204 21.29 26.02 -30.15
N ASP A 205 22.51 26.14 -29.60
CA ASP A 205 23.35 27.34 -29.72
C ASP A 205 24.44 27.19 -30.83
N ALA A 206 24.47 26.04 -31.54
CA ALA A 206 25.37 25.75 -32.68
C ALA A 206 24.68 25.99 -34.02
#